data_d2405fd011089da248c36fc81caf9d04
#
_entry.id   d2405fd011089da248c36fc81caf9d04
#
_cell.length_a   1.000
_cell.length_b   1.000
_cell.length_c   1.000
_cell.angle_alpha   90.00
_cell.angle_beta   90.00
_cell.angle_gamma   90.00
#
_symmetry.space_group_name_H-M   'P 1'
#
loop_
_entity.id
_entity.type
_entity.pdbx_description
1 polymer ?
#
loop_
_entity_poly.entity_id
_entity_poly.type
_entity_poly.pdbx_seq_one_letter_code
_entity_poly.pdbx_strand_id
1 'polypeptide(L)'
;MKFLLTSSGISNNSIRNALVDLLGKPIAESSALVIPTAWYAYPGGIAGVYRLIRGVAKSPFCELGWKSLGVLELTALPSIKKENWVPLVQEVDALLVGGGEVFYLRYWMWQSGLADLLPELPREVGVSGGSSPVLLLGGFS
;
A
#
# COMPACT_ATOMS: atom_id res chain seq x y z
N MET A 1 -5.91 12.33 0.65
CA MET A 1 -4.96 11.22 0.43
C MET A 1 -3.80 11.70 -0.42
N LYS A 2 -2.60 11.32 -0.09
CA LYS A 2 -1.37 11.68 -0.80
C LYS A 2 -0.92 10.50 -1.66
N PHE A 3 -0.32 10.78 -2.81
CA PHE A 3 0.11 9.75 -3.75
C PHE A 3 1.61 9.84 -4.02
N LEU A 4 2.28 8.69 -4.03
CA LEU A 4 3.64 8.55 -4.50
C LEU A 4 3.69 7.43 -5.55
N LEU A 5 4.05 7.77 -6.77
CA LEU A 5 4.13 6.83 -7.89
C LEU A 5 5.60 6.53 -8.19
N THR A 6 5.96 5.26 -8.20
CA THR A 6 7.32 4.82 -8.53
C THR A 6 7.30 3.71 -9.56
N SER A 7 8.38 3.56 -10.30
CA SER A 7 8.53 2.46 -11.26
C SER A 7 9.11 1.19 -10.65
N SER A 8 9.82 1.29 -9.53
CA SER A 8 10.55 0.17 -8.93
C SER A 8 10.61 0.27 -7.40
N GLY A 9 9.50 0.62 -6.76
CA GLY A 9 9.46 0.80 -5.31
C GLY A 9 10.32 1.97 -4.84
N ILE A 10 10.81 1.89 -3.61
CA ILE A 10 11.67 2.93 -3.00
C ILE A 10 13.13 2.57 -3.27
N SER A 11 13.58 2.79 -4.51
CA SER A 11 14.85 2.32 -5.02
C SER A 11 16.03 3.30 -4.83
N ASN A 12 15.79 4.52 -4.39
CA ASN A 12 16.82 5.52 -4.14
C ASN A 12 16.45 6.49 -3.02
N ASN A 13 17.42 7.30 -2.60
CA ASN A 13 17.23 8.25 -1.50
C ASN A 13 16.24 9.37 -1.81
N SER A 14 16.15 9.82 -3.06
CA SER A 14 15.20 10.86 -3.46
C SER A 14 13.77 10.40 -3.28
N ILE A 15 13.45 9.18 -3.70
CA ILE A 15 12.13 8.57 -3.53
C ILE A 15 11.85 8.32 -2.04
N ARG A 16 12.85 7.84 -1.29
CA ARG A 16 12.73 7.64 0.16
C ARG A 16 12.43 8.96 0.88
N ASN A 17 13.14 10.02 0.55
CA ASN A 17 12.92 11.34 1.14
C ASN A 17 11.52 11.87 0.80
N ALA A 18 11.06 11.68 -0.44
CA ALA A 18 9.69 12.04 -0.83
C ALA A 18 8.64 11.28 -0.01
N LEU A 19 8.85 10.00 0.23
CA LEU A 19 7.97 9.20 1.07
C LEU A 19 7.93 9.74 2.52
N VAL A 20 9.08 10.02 3.11
CA VAL A 20 9.16 10.57 4.48
C VAL A 20 8.47 11.93 4.56
N ASP A 21 8.65 12.79 3.57
CA ASP A 21 7.97 14.10 3.50
C ASP A 21 6.45 13.94 3.44
N LEU A 22 5.96 12.99 2.64
CA LEU A 22 4.52 12.72 2.54
C LEU A 22 3.96 12.11 3.82
N LEU A 23 4.71 11.23 4.48
CA LEU A 23 4.31 10.64 5.78
C LEU A 23 4.27 11.69 6.89
N GLY A 24 5.12 12.71 6.82
CA GLY A 24 5.27 13.73 7.85
C GLY A 24 5.98 13.22 9.12
N LYS A 25 6.56 12.02 9.08
CA LYS A 25 7.29 11.37 10.17
C LYS A 25 8.20 10.28 9.64
N PRO A 26 9.16 9.78 10.45
CA PRO A 26 10.03 8.69 10.03
C PRO A 26 9.26 7.41 9.67
N ILE A 27 9.79 6.64 8.72
CA ILE A 27 9.22 5.33 8.35
C ILE A 27 9.16 4.40 9.57
N ALA A 28 10.16 4.45 10.45
CA ALA A 28 10.18 3.64 11.67
C ALA A 28 9.06 3.97 12.69
N GLU A 29 8.39 5.09 12.52
CA GLU A 29 7.23 5.48 13.32
C GLU A 29 5.90 5.33 12.57
N SER A 30 5.94 4.84 11.33
CA SER A 30 4.80 4.75 10.43
C SER A 30 4.36 3.31 10.26
N SER A 31 3.05 3.09 10.21
CA SER A 31 2.42 1.82 9.91
C SER A 31 2.03 1.72 8.44
N ALA A 32 2.10 0.53 7.87
CA ALA A 32 1.77 0.29 6.47
C ALA A 32 0.99 -1.02 6.27
N LEU A 33 0.18 -1.04 5.22
CA LEU A 33 -0.43 -2.25 4.66
C LEU A 33 0.06 -2.43 3.23
N VAL A 34 0.55 -3.62 2.89
CA VAL A 34 0.92 -3.97 1.53
C VAL A 34 -0.24 -4.67 0.82
N ILE A 35 -0.49 -4.25 -0.41
CA ILE A 35 -1.53 -4.83 -1.28
C ILE A 35 -0.83 -5.53 -2.44
N PRO A 36 -0.63 -6.86 -2.37
CA PRO A 36 0.12 -7.60 -3.38
C PRO A 36 -0.77 -8.13 -4.52
N THR A 37 -2.05 -7.85 -4.51
CA THR A 37 -3.08 -8.49 -5.33
C THR A 37 -2.76 -8.52 -6.82
N ALA A 38 -2.27 -7.42 -7.40
CA ALA A 38 -1.97 -7.33 -8.83
C ALA A 38 -0.94 -8.34 -9.31
N TRP A 39 -0.03 -8.72 -8.44
CA TRP A 39 1.08 -9.62 -8.80
C TRP A 39 0.64 -11.07 -8.98
N TYR A 40 -0.42 -11.50 -8.31
CA TYR A 40 -0.91 -12.87 -8.43
C TYR A 40 -1.31 -13.26 -9.85
N ALA A 41 -1.82 -12.31 -10.64
CA ALA A 41 -2.20 -12.53 -12.03
C ALA A 41 -1.03 -12.41 -13.02
N TYR A 42 0.17 -12.18 -12.54
CA TYR A 42 1.38 -12.07 -13.35
C TYR A 42 2.14 -13.41 -13.39
N PRO A 43 2.83 -13.75 -14.49
CA PRO A 43 3.64 -14.98 -14.53
C PRO A 43 4.65 -15.01 -13.38
N GLY A 44 4.65 -16.10 -12.61
CA GLY A 44 5.49 -16.22 -11.41
C GLY A 44 5.01 -15.41 -10.21
N GLY A 45 3.75 -14.95 -10.24
CA GLY A 45 3.19 -14.04 -9.25
C GLY A 45 3.26 -14.53 -7.81
N ILE A 46 2.98 -15.81 -7.54
CA ILE A 46 3.04 -16.36 -6.19
C ILE A 46 4.45 -16.20 -5.59
N ALA A 47 5.48 -16.56 -6.35
CA ALA A 47 6.87 -16.41 -5.91
C ALA A 47 7.26 -14.93 -5.75
N GLY A 48 6.73 -14.05 -6.62
CA GLY A 48 6.93 -12.61 -6.53
C GLY A 48 6.33 -12.02 -5.27
N VAL A 49 5.08 -12.37 -4.96
CA VAL A 49 4.40 -11.95 -3.74
C VAL A 49 5.15 -12.41 -2.49
N TYR A 50 5.61 -13.66 -2.49
CA TYR A 50 6.40 -14.19 -1.38
C TYR A 50 7.68 -13.38 -1.15
N ARG A 51 8.41 -13.05 -2.21
CA ARG A 51 9.62 -12.21 -2.10
C ARG A 51 9.30 -10.79 -1.62
N LEU A 52 8.21 -10.20 -2.12
CA LEU A 52 7.78 -8.87 -1.71
C LEU A 52 7.50 -8.82 -0.19
N ILE A 53 6.71 -9.76 0.30
CA ILE A 53 6.32 -9.80 1.72
C ILE A 53 7.53 -10.09 2.62
N ARG A 54 8.45 -10.94 2.17
CA ARG A 54 9.70 -11.22 2.91
C ARG A 54 10.68 -10.03 2.96
N GLY A 55 10.46 -8.99 2.16
CA GLY A 55 11.40 -7.88 2.08
C GLY A 55 12.67 -8.19 1.28
N VAL A 56 12.59 -9.11 0.31
CA VAL A 56 13.72 -9.50 -0.57
C VAL A 56 13.39 -9.29 -2.05
N ALA A 57 12.35 -8.53 -2.35
CA ALA A 57 12.03 -8.13 -3.72
C ALA A 57 13.05 -7.12 -4.24
N LYS A 58 13.21 -7.08 -5.57
CA LYS A 58 14.06 -6.07 -6.22
C LYS A 58 13.50 -4.65 -6.07
N SER A 59 12.20 -4.53 -5.85
CA SER A 59 11.50 -3.26 -5.64
C SER A 59 11.18 -3.11 -4.16
N PRO A 60 11.97 -2.32 -3.41
CA PRO A 60 11.82 -2.23 -1.96
C PRO A 60 10.51 -1.57 -1.53
N PHE A 61 9.75 -2.25 -0.71
CA PHE A 61 8.58 -1.73 -0.02
C PHE A 61 8.53 -2.17 1.45
N CYS A 62 8.62 -3.49 1.67
CA CYS A 62 8.38 -4.08 2.99
C CYS A 62 9.59 -3.98 3.91
N GLU A 63 10.81 -3.90 3.36
CA GLU A 63 12.08 -3.85 4.09
C GLU A 63 12.54 -2.45 4.51
N LEU A 64 11.70 -1.44 4.39
CA LEU A 64 12.07 -0.05 4.66
C LEU A 64 12.17 0.29 6.16
N GLY A 65 11.85 -0.65 7.03
CA GLY A 65 11.90 -0.43 8.48
C GLY A 65 10.63 0.16 9.06
N TRP A 66 9.46 -0.18 8.53
CA TRP A 66 8.16 0.24 9.05
C TRP A 66 7.98 -0.14 10.52
N LYS A 67 7.31 0.69 11.29
CA LYS A 67 6.89 0.39 12.67
C LYS A 67 6.04 -0.88 12.72
N SER A 68 5.09 -1.00 11.81
CA SER A 68 4.28 -2.19 11.61
C SER A 68 3.95 -2.35 10.14
N LEU A 69 3.87 -3.59 9.68
CA LEU A 69 3.55 -3.93 8.31
C LEU A 69 2.54 -5.08 8.31
N GLY A 70 1.38 -4.86 7.72
CA GLY A 70 0.38 -5.88 7.48
C GLY A 70 0.16 -6.12 6.00
N VAL A 71 -0.59 -7.15 5.69
CA VAL A 71 -1.01 -7.48 4.31
C VAL A 71 -2.50 -7.24 4.18
N LEU A 72 -2.90 -6.49 3.16
CA LEU A 72 -4.28 -6.33 2.78
C LEU A 72 -4.50 -7.03 1.43
N GLU A 73 -5.00 -8.25 1.48
CA GLU A 73 -5.29 -9.02 0.28
C GLU A 73 -6.71 -8.75 -0.20
N LEU A 74 -6.83 -8.03 -1.33
CA LEU A 74 -8.13 -7.56 -1.82
C LEU A 74 -9.08 -8.71 -2.16
N THR A 75 -8.54 -9.84 -2.62
CA THR A 75 -9.34 -11.03 -2.98
C THR A 75 -10.03 -11.66 -1.78
N ALA A 76 -9.50 -11.46 -0.57
CA ALA A 76 -10.06 -11.99 0.66
C ALA A 76 -11.14 -11.07 1.27
N LEU A 77 -11.11 -9.77 0.98
CA LEU A 77 -11.97 -8.79 1.63
C LEU A 77 -13.47 -9.06 1.49
N PRO A 78 -14.00 -9.57 0.35
CA PRO A 78 -15.42 -9.92 0.27
C PRO A 78 -15.87 -10.97 1.28
N SER A 79 -14.95 -11.79 1.80
CA SER A 79 -15.21 -12.80 2.82
C SER A 79 -15.06 -12.28 4.24
N ILE A 80 -14.64 -11.03 4.41
CA ILE A 80 -14.35 -10.42 5.71
C ILE A 80 -15.35 -9.28 5.93
N LYS A 81 -15.94 -9.21 7.11
CA LYS A 81 -16.84 -8.10 7.44
C LYS A 81 -16.09 -6.77 7.39
N LYS A 82 -16.71 -5.75 6.82
CA LYS A 82 -16.11 -4.41 6.68
C LYS A 82 -15.61 -3.85 8.01
N GLU A 83 -16.32 -4.09 9.10
CA GLU A 83 -15.91 -3.67 10.44
C GLU A 83 -14.55 -4.22 10.89
N ASN A 84 -14.07 -5.30 10.28
CA ASN A 84 -12.81 -5.94 10.62
C ASN A 84 -11.61 -5.47 9.76
N TRP A 85 -11.84 -4.80 8.63
CA TRP A 85 -10.73 -4.34 7.80
C TRP A 85 -10.75 -2.84 7.47
N VAL A 86 -11.92 -2.21 7.40
CA VAL A 86 -12.02 -0.76 7.11
C VAL A 86 -11.27 0.09 8.13
N PRO A 87 -11.38 -0.16 9.45
CA PRO A 87 -10.61 0.60 10.43
C PRO A 87 -9.09 0.48 10.24
N LEU A 88 -8.60 -0.68 9.82
CA LEU A 88 -7.16 -0.89 9.55
C LEU A 88 -6.68 0.04 8.43
N VAL A 89 -7.45 0.15 7.35
CA VAL A 89 -7.13 1.04 6.22
C VAL A 89 -7.18 2.50 6.64
N GLN A 90 -8.12 2.87 7.50
CA GLN A 90 -8.26 4.25 7.99
C GLN A 90 -7.14 4.66 8.94
N GLU A 91 -6.58 3.73 9.69
CA GLU A 91 -5.57 3.98 10.72
C GLU A 91 -4.13 3.92 10.23
N VAL A 92 -3.85 3.23 9.12
CA VAL A 92 -2.47 3.14 8.62
C VAL A 92 -1.97 4.44 8.02
N ASP A 93 -0.65 4.62 8.08
CA ASP A 93 0.01 5.78 7.50
C ASP A 93 0.26 5.61 6.00
N ALA A 94 0.39 4.38 5.52
CA ALA A 94 0.67 4.09 4.11
C ALA A 94 -0.05 2.83 3.61
N LEU A 95 -0.50 2.89 2.37
CA LEU A 95 -0.96 1.75 1.59
C LEU A 95 0.06 1.52 0.47
N LEU A 96 0.69 0.35 0.47
CA LEU A 96 1.75 -0.02 -0.47
C LEU A 96 1.16 -0.94 -1.54
N VAL A 97 0.77 -0.37 -2.68
CA VAL A 97 0.16 -1.15 -3.75
C VAL A 97 1.24 -1.67 -4.69
N GLY A 98 1.45 -2.97 -4.66
CA GLY A 98 2.34 -3.66 -5.59
C GLY A 98 1.81 -3.62 -7.02
N GLY A 99 2.71 -3.45 -8.00
CA GLY A 99 2.40 -3.55 -9.40
C GLY A 99 2.12 -4.97 -9.85
N GLY A 100 1.84 -5.14 -11.13
CA GLY A 100 1.50 -6.42 -11.73
C GLY A 100 0.47 -6.22 -12.84
N GLU A 101 -0.55 -7.04 -12.86
CA GLU A 101 -1.62 -6.95 -13.86
C GLU A 101 -2.64 -5.87 -13.45
N VAL A 102 -2.73 -4.81 -14.25
CA VAL A 102 -3.52 -3.60 -13.92
C VAL A 102 -5.03 -3.86 -13.92
N PHE A 103 -5.54 -4.63 -14.89
CA PHE A 103 -6.97 -4.91 -14.97
C PHE A 103 -7.44 -5.79 -13.82
N TYR A 104 -6.62 -6.74 -13.41
CA TYR A 104 -6.87 -7.59 -12.25
C TYR A 104 -6.88 -6.77 -10.95
N LEU A 105 -5.93 -5.85 -10.80
CA LEU A 105 -5.91 -4.93 -9.65
C LEU A 105 -7.16 -4.05 -9.63
N ARG A 106 -7.52 -3.44 -10.75
CA ARG A 106 -8.72 -2.59 -10.87
C ARG A 106 -9.98 -3.36 -10.50
N TYR A 107 -10.14 -4.57 -11.02
CA TYR A 107 -11.27 -5.43 -10.71
C TYR A 107 -11.40 -5.63 -9.20
N TRP A 108 -10.31 -6.01 -8.53
CA TRP A 108 -10.34 -6.28 -7.10
C TRP A 108 -10.41 -5.01 -6.24
N MET A 109 -9.91 -3.89 -6.69
CA MET A 109 -10.14 -2.59 -6.03
C MET A 109 -11.65 -2.29 -5.93
N TRP A 110 -12.41 -2.59 -6.98
CA TRP A 110 -13.86 -2.43 -6.98
C TRP A 110 -14.57 -3.53 -6.20
N GLN A 111 -14.27 -4.79 -6.47
CA GLN A 111 -14.95 -5.93 -5.86
C GLN A 111 -14.74 -6.00 -4.34
N SER A 112 -13.59 -5.60 -3.85
CA SER A 112 -13.28 -5.57 -2.42
C SER A 112 -13.98 -4.45 -1.66
N GLY A 113 -14.44 -3.40 -2.35
CA GLY A 113 -14.97 -2.17 -1.76
C GLY A 113 -13.90 -1.15 -1.39
N LEU A 114 -12.61 -1.44 -1.59
CA LEU A 114 -11.53 -0.49 -1.27
C LEU A 114 -11.63 0.79 -2.10
N ALA A 115 -11.98 0.67 -3.39
CA ALA A 115 -12.11 1.83 -4.27
C ALA A 115 -13.15 2.85 -3.77
N ASP A 116 -14.24 2.39 -3.18
CA ASP A 116 -15.27 3.26 -2.61
C ASP A 116 -14.78 3.97 -1.33
N LEU A 117 -13.90 3.30 -0.58
CA LEU A 117 -13.36 3.84 0.66
C LEU A 117 -12.29 4.92 0.43
N LEU A 118 -11.46 4.81 -0.61
CA LEU A 118 -10.32 5.70 -0.84
C LEU A 118 -10.70 7.20 -0.90
N PRO A 119 -11.79 7.62 -1.58
CA PRO A 119 -12.21 9.02 -1.60
C PRO A 119 -12.67 9.55 -0.24
N GLU A 120 -13.10 8.67 0.66
CA GLU A 120 -13.61 9.02 1.99
C GLU A 120 -12.49 9.09 3.04
N LEU A 121 -11.27 8.64 2.72
CA LEU A 121 -10.13 8.75 3.61
C LEU A 121 -9.80 10.23 3.85
N PRO A 122 -9.36 10.60 5.07
CA PRO A 122 -9.12 11.99 5.41
C PRO A 122 -8.23 12.68 4.37
N ARG A 123 -8.73 13.76 3.77
CA ARG A 123 -7.92 14.69 3.00
C ARG A 123 -7.37 15.70 3.98
N GLU A 124 -6.11 16.11 3.80
CA GLU A 124 -5.58 17.21 4.59
C GLU A 124 -6.43 18.47 4.35
N VAL A 125 -7.30 18.75 5.27
CA VAL A 125 -7.83 20.07 5.50
C VAL A 125 -7.56 20.37 6.96
N GLY A 126 -6.45 21.03 7.25
CA GLY A 126 -6.17 21.85 8.40
C GLY A 126 -6.74 21.47 9.78
N VAL A 127 -7.02 20.19 10.07
CA VAL A 127 -7.53 19.77 11.37
C VAL A 127 -6.49 18.85 12.02
N SER A 128 -5.98 19.33 13.14
CA SER A 128 -5.10 18.58 14.04
C SER A 128 -5.60 17.16 14.29
N GLY A 129 -4.82 16.15 13.93
CA GLY A 129 -4.91 14.81 14.50
C GLY A 129 -5.20 13.63 13.60
N GLY A 130 -5.33 13.79 12.29
CA GLY A 130 -5.49 12.67 11.38
C GLY A 130 -4.55 12.79 10.18
N SER A 131 -3.46 12.01 10.17
CA SER A 131 -2.62 11.92 8.99
C SER A 131 -3.40 11.18 7.89
N SER A 132 -3.55 11.82 6.72
CA SER A 132 -4.07 11.13 5.54
C SER A 132 -3.09 10.04 5.12
N PRO A 133 -3.56 8.82 4.83
CA PRO A 133 -2.65 7.77 4.38
C PRO A 133 -1.98 8.16 3.06
N VAL A 134 -0.73 7.76 2.92
CA VAL A 134 0.02 7.86 1.68
C VAL A 134 -0.27 6.61 0.86
N LEU A 135 -0.76 6.79 -0.37
CA LEU A 135 -0.90 5.70 -1.32
C LEU A 135 0.35 5.61 -2.18
N LEU A 136 1.15 4.59 -1.96
CA LEU A 136 2.36 4.30 -2.71
C LEU A 136 2.06 3.23 -3.77
N LEU A 137 2.16 3.62 -5.03
CA LEU A 137 2.00 2.72 -6.16
C LEU A 137 3.38 2.42 -6.76
N GLY A 138 3.78 1.16 -6.75
CA GLY A 138 5.04 0.70 -7.32
C GLY A 138 4.84 -0.19 -8.51
N GLY A 139 5.48 0.14 -9.61
CA GLY A 139 5.66 -0.79 -10.71
C GLY A 139 6.74 -1.82 -10.37
N PHE A 140 6.65 -2.99 -10.98
CA PHE A 140 7.69 -3.99 -10.90
C PHE A 140 8.38 -4.11 -12.25
N SER A 141 9.67 -4.02 -12.20
CA SER A 141 10.52 -4.39 -13.33
C SER A 141 11.08 -5.78 -13.10
#